data_11e2defc51c2e61f3190b1897d712657
#
_entry.id   11e2defc51c2e61f3190b1897d712657
#
_cell.length_a   1.000
_cell.length_b   1.000
_cell.length_c   1.000
_cell.angle_alpha   90.00
_cell.angle_beta   90.00
_cell.angle_gamma   90.00
#
_symmetry.space_group_name_H-M   'P 1'
#
loop_
_entity.id
_entity.type
_entity.pdbx_description
1 polymer ?
#
loop_
_entity_poly.entity_id
_entity_poly.type
_entity_poly.pdbx_seq_one_letter_code
_entity_poly.pdbx_strand_id
1 'polypeptide(L)'
;MGTTRPTAQMPDLSALRIDDRKRGGKPVGKWIGIVIILLLIVAAGLWGASLLKNRAPEVEVAPAISPSSAPASVLLNASGYVTPRRRASVAAKITGKITAVYVDEGVHVTQGQILAQLDDSDYRISMTSTKAGRDATIALIPDLEVQLGNAERELKRTSELTQARVSTPQALDSAQTLVNRLKAQIASAKVQVQAADAKIGIDQQNIDNCQVRSPYDGIVVSKDAQPGEMISPISAGGGFTRTGIATIVDMASNEIEVDVNENYIARVKPGQHVTATLDAYPDWQIPAHVRTVIPTADRVKGTVKVRITFEKLDPRILPDMGVKVAFLPDEVKDEKKSAAVALVPSLAVHVAGAGRGIVFIFHDGTVERRAISTGATRDTNVEVLSGIAVGDLVVVKTPEDLQDGQRVQRKQ
;
A
#
# COMPACT_ATOMS: atom_id res chain seq x y z
N MET A 1 -50.20 -63.02 60.60
CA MET A 1 -51.34 -62.60 61.44
C MET A 1 -52.29 -61.95 60.50
N GLY A 2 -53.24 -62.57 60.04
CA GLY A 2 -54.46 -63.10 60.63
C GLY A 2 -55.58 -62.30 60.01
N THR A 3 -56.26 -63.00 59.18
CA THR A 3 -57.68 -63.44 59.29
C THR A 3 -58.64 -62.27 59.04
N THR A 4 -59.70 -62.31 58.31
CA THR A 4 -60.61 -63.37 57.95
C THR A 4 -61.66 -62.85 56.98
N ARG A 5 -62.13 -63.65 56.08
CA ARG A 5 -63.48 -63.62 55.47
C ARG A 5 -64.62 -63.59 56.57
N PRO A 6 -65.91 -63.39 56.30
CA PRO A 6 -66.68 -64.03 55.23
C PRO A 6 -67.91 -63.21 54.67
N THR A 7 -68.37 -63.62 53.54
CA THR A 7 -69.56 -64.36 53.16
C THR A 7 -70.95 -63.69 53.24
N ALA A 8 -71.58 -63.76 52.11
CA ALA A 8 -72.93 -64.26 51.77
C ALA A 8 -74.04 -63.17 51.84
N GLN A 9 -74.97 -63.08 50.96
CA GLN A 9 -75.88 -64.06 50.42
C GLN A 9 -76.82 -63.38 49.40
N MET A 10 -77.16 -64.09 48.38
CA MET A 10 -78.35 -63.91 47.58
C MET A 10 -79.63 -64.10 48.46
N PRO A 11 -80.80 -63.69 48.05
CA PRO A 11 -81.62 -64.28 47.02
C PRO A 11 -82.49 -63.26 46.24
N ASP A 12 -82.84 -63.52 45.06
CA ASP A 12 -83.78 -64.40 44.36
C ASP A 12 -85.17 -63.80 44.11
N LEU A 13 -85.63 -64.17 42.97
CA LEU A 13 -87.03 -64.30 42.49
C LEU A 13 -87.68 -63.10 41.83
N SER A 14 -87.70 -63.18 40.58
CA SER A 14 -88.71 -63.77 39.71
C SER A 14 -90.11 -63.07 39.69
N ALA A 15 -90.55 -63.09 38.52
CA ALA A 15 -91.92 -63.05 38.09
C ALA A 15 -92.42 -61.67 37.65
N LEU A 16 -92.83 -61.48 36.55
CA LEU A 16 -93.93 -61.86 35.71
C LEU A 16 -93.88 -60.94 34.46
N ARG A 17 -93.67 -61.34 33.30
CA ARG A 17 -94.60 -61.75 32.26
C ARG A 17 -95.75 -60.79 31.95
N ILE A 18 -95.80 -60.45 30.72
CA ILE A 18 -96.89 -60.34 29.73
C ILE A 18 -96.55 -59.26 28.72
N ASP A 19 -96.22 -59.56 27.52
CA ASP A 19 -96.90 -59.85 26.29
C ASP A 19 -97.61 -58.66 25.65
N ASP A 20 -97.33 -58.44 24.54
CA ASP A 20 -98.02 -58.35 23.26
C ASP A 20 -97.70 -57.15 22.33
N ARG A 21 -97.17 -57.55 21.19
CA ARG A 21 -97.62 -57.14 19.84
C ARG A 21 -97.90 -55.67 19.53
N LYS A 22 -97.13 -55.07 18.61
CA LYS A 22 -97.52 -55.02 17.20
C LYS A 22 -96.71 -53.98 16.42
N ARG A 23 -96.26 -54.40 15.26
CA ARG A 23 -96.16 -53.70 13.97
C ARG A 23 -95.27 -52.49 13.85
N GLY A 24 -94.14 -52.56 13.17
CA GLY A 24 -94.10 -52.40 11.72
C GLY A 24 -93.88 -50.94 11.34
N GLY A 25 -92.63 -50.51 11.11
CA GLY A 25 -92.30 -49.29 10.44
C GLY A 25 -90.76 -49.30 10.22
N LYS A 26 -90.39 -49.58 8.97
CA LYS A 26 -89.03 -49.45 8.54
C LYS A 26 -88.49 -48.02 8.81
N PRO A 27 -87.41 -47.77 9.52
CA PRO A 27 -86.88 -46.41 9.68
C PRO A 27 -86.07 -46.01 8.49
N VAL A 28 -86.68 -45.64 7.34
CA VAL A 28 -86.08 -45.02 6.22
C VAL A 28 -85.39 -43.69 6.60
N GLY A 29 -85.94 -43.00 7.65
CA GLY A 29 -85.38 -41.75 8.18
C GLY A 29 -83.97 -41.85 8.75
N LYS A 30 -83.55 -42.99 9.30
CA LYS A 30 -82.20 -43.14 9.90
C LYS A 30 -81.14 -43.24 8.78
N TRP A 31 -81.41 -43.83 7.65
CA TRP A 31 -80.54 -43.92 6.50
C TRP A 31 -80.37 -42.59 5.80
N ILE A 32 -81.44 -41.78 5.70
CA ILE A 32 -81.36 -40.44 5.11
C ILE A 32 -80.50 -39.53 6.01
N GLY A 33 -80.70 -39.61 7.37
CA GLY A 33 -79.81 -38.87 8.28
C GLY A 33 -78.35 -39.21 8.14
N ILE A 34 -77.98 -40.51 7.96
CA ILE A 34 -76.59 -40.95 7.80
C ILE A 34 -76.04 -40.44 6.47
N VAL A 35 -76.80 -40.47 5.38
CA VAL A 35 -76.38 -39.96 4.10
C VAL A 35 -76.17 -38.44 4.14
N ILE A 36 -77.07 -37.68 4.83
CA ILE A 36 -76.90 -36.23 5.02
C ILE A 36 -75.66 -35.92 5.85
N ILE A 37 -75.38 -36.65 6.92
CA ILE A 37 -74.14 -36.47 7.73
C ILE A 37 -72.92 -36.82 6.92
N LEU A 38 -72.92 -37.85 6.11
CA LEU A 38 -71.81 -38.25 5.26
C LEU A 38 -71.56 -37.21 4.16
N LEU A 39 -72.61 -36.64 3.56
CA LEU A 39 -72.51 -35.54 2.59
C LEU A 39 -71.97 -34.27 3.25
N LEU A 40 -72.39 -33.95 4.49
CA LEU A 40 -71.81 -32.80 5.23
C LEU A 40 -70.37 -33.02 5.62
N ILE A 41 -69.95 -34.23 5.96
CA ILE A 41 -68.54 -34.57 6.22
C ILE A 41 -67.72 -34.47 4.97
N VAL A 42 -68.24 -34.95 3.83
CA VAL A 42 -67.56 -34.81 2.53
C VAL A 42 -67.50 -33.35 2.10
N ALA A 43 -68.61 -32.59 2.26
CA ALA A 43 -68.61 -31.15 2.00
C ALA A 43 -67.67 -30.38 2.90
N ALA A 44 -67.62 -30.68 4.22
CA ALA A 44 -66.67 -30.09 5.16
C ALA A 44 -65.23 -30.50 4.87
N GLY A 45 -65.01 -31.74 4.43
CA GLY A 45 -63.69 -32.23 4.01
C GLY A 45 -63.19 -31.51 2.70
N LEU A 46 -64.07 -31.36 1.72
CA LEU A 46 -63.78 -30.62 0.48
C LEU A 46 -63.58 -29.12 0.75
N TRP A 47 -64.36 -28.53 1.67
CA TRP A 47 -64.20 -27.13 2.08
C TRP A 47 -62.92 -26.93 2.90
N GLY A 48 -62.61 -27.83 3.81
CA GLY A 48 -61.33 -27.85 4.54
C GLY A 48 -60.12 -28.07 3.62
N ALA A 49 -60.20 -28.95 2.63
CA ALA A 49 -59.16 -29.15 1.63
C ALA A 49 -58.96 -27.93 0.70
N SER A 50 -60.05 -27.19 0.41
CA SER A 50 -59.98 -25.94 -0.36
C SER A 50 -59.32 -24.81 0.44
N LEU A 51 -59.54 -24.74 1.73
CA LEU A 51 -58.89 -23.77 2.65
C LEU A 51 -57.39 -24.08 2.84
N LEU A 52 -57.01 -25.36 2.89
CA LEU A 52 -55.59 -25.75 2.95
C LEU A 52 -54.86 -25.53 1.62
N LYS A 53 -55.53 -25.69 0.49
CA LYS A 53 -54.99 -25.49 -0.85
C LYS A 53 -54.79 -23.99 -1.19
N ASN A 54 -55.45 -23.08 -0.48
CA ASN A 54 -55.35 -21.64 -0.70
C ASN A 54 -54.38 -20.90 0.23
N ARG A 55 -53.53 -21.61 1.01
CA ARG A 55 -52.45 -20.95 1.72
C ARG A 55 -51.40 -20.55 0.70
N ALA A 56 -51.21 -19.24 0.54
CA ALA A 56 -50.18 -18.69 -0.31
C ALA A 56 -48.79 -19.16 0.23
N PRO A 57 -47.97 -19.81 -0.59
CA PRO A 57 -46.63 -20.25 -0.15
C PRO A 57 -45.79 -19.07 0.27
N GLU A 58 -44.99 -19.24 1.33
CA GLU A 58 -44.01 -18.25 1.75
C GLU A 58 -42.79 -18.31 0.86
N VAL A 59 -42.34 -17.14 0.40
CA VAL A 59 -41.16 -16.99 -0.46
C VAL A 59 -40.14 -16.02 0.14
N GLU A 60 -38.90 -16.36 0.06
CA GLU A 60 -37.77 -15.45 0.37
C GLU A 60 -37.50 -14.59 -0.87
N VAL A 61 -37.41 -13.28 -0.68
CA VAL A 61 -37.11 -12.34 -1.78
C VAL A 61 -35.85 -11.54 -1.52
N ALA A 62 -35.10 -11.30 -2.56
CA ALA A 62 -33.91 -10.43 -2.54
C ALA A 62 -34.05 -9.35 -3.63
N PRO A 63 -33.57 -8.13 -3.37
CA PRO A 63 -33.56 -7.08 -4.38
C PRO A 63 -32.49 -7.35 -5.46
N ALA A 64 -32.81 -7.08 -6.71
CA ALA A 64 -31.85 -7.01 -7.79
C ALA A 64 -30.98 -5.76 -7.61
N ILE A 65 -29.67 -5.95 -7.42
CA ILE A 65 -28.71 -4.88 -7.15
C ILE A 65 -28.02 -4.40 -8.43
N SER A 66 -27.58 -3.13 -8.44
CA SER A 66 -26.83 -2.59 -9.54
C SER A 66 -25.43 -3.26 -9.61
N PRO A 67 -24.91 -3.60 -10.80
CA PRO A 67 -23.56 -4.10 -10.97
C PRO A 67 -22.48 -3.15 -10.40
N SER A 68 -22.77 -1.86 -10.37
CA SER A 68 -21.89 -0.82 -9.84
C SER A 68 -21.82 -0.80 -8.30
N SER A 69 -22.77 -1.43 -7.60
CA SER A 69 -22.84 -1.46 -6.14
C SER A 69 -22.27 -2.75 -5.52
N ALA A 70 -21.88 -3.71 -6.32
CA ALA A 70 -21.19 -4.89 -5.82
C ALA A 70 -19.79 -4.51 -5.33
N PRO A 71 -19.36 -4.91 -4.12
CA PRO A 71 -18.00 -4.69 -3.67
C PRO A 71 -17.03 -5.32 -4.68
N ALA A 72 -16.02 -4.56 -5.11
CA ALA A 72 -14.99 -5.09 -6.00
C ALA A 72 -14.38 -6.34 -5.35
N SER A 73 -14.33 -7.44 -6.10
CA SER A 73 -13.73 -8.68 -5.58
C SER A 73 -12.24 -8.41 -5.31
N VAL A 74 -11.81 -8.61 -4.07
CA VAL A 74 -10.40 -8.47 -3.69
C VAL A 74 -9.66 -9.71 -4.13
N LEU A 75 -8.62 -9.55 -4.96
CA LEU A 75 -7.81 -10.66 -5.44
C LEU A 75 -6.92 -11.22 -4.33
N LEU A 76 -6.34 -10.33 -3.50
CA LEU A 76 -5.35 -10.64 -2.49
C LEU A 76 -5.26 -9.48 -1.49
N ASN A 77 -5.09 -9.80 -0.22
CA ASN A 77 -4.72 -8.84 0.83
C ASN A 77 -3.25 -9.07 1.23
N ALA A 78 -2.50 -7.99 1.36
CA ALA A 78 -1.15 -8.00 1.88
C ALA A 78 -0.98 -6.91 2.93
N SER A 79 -0.09 -7.13 3.89
CA SER A 79 0.26 -6.14 4.90
C SER A 79 1.68 -5.65 4.68
N GLY A 80 1.96 -4.42 5.09
CA GLY A 80 3.27 -3.81 4.96
C GLY A 80 3.36 -2.50 5.71
N TYR A 81 4.29 -1.66 5.29
CA TYR A 81 4.56 -0.37 5.93
C TYR A 81 4.72 0.72 4.89
N VAL A 82 4.43 1.95 5.31
CA VAL A 82 4.78 3.14 4.55
C VAL A 82 6.28 3.38 4.68
N THR A 83 6.99 3.41 3.56
CA THR A 83 8.44 3.63 3.53
C THR A 83 8.77 4.81 2.63
N PRO A 84 9.59 5.75 3.08
CA PRO A 84 10.05 6.83 2.21
C PRO A 84 11.08 6.30 1.22
N ARG A 85 11.00 6.71 -0.03
CA ARG A 85 12.00 6.38 -1.05
C ARG A 85 13.34 7.04 -0.78
N ARG A 86 13.31 8.26 -0.23
CA ARG A 86 14.49 9.03 0.16
C ARG A 86 14.53 9.16 1.67
N ARG A 87 15.40 8.36 2.29
CA ARG A 87 15.76 8.41 3.70
C ARG A 87 17.26 8.44 3.78
N ALA A 88 17.84 9.42 4.42
CA ALA A 88 19.28 9.54 4.61
C ALA A 88 19.62 9.80 6.06
N SER A 89 20.53 8.99 6.62
CA SER A 89 21.24 9.32 7.83
C SER A 89 22.43 10.20 7.42
N VAL A 90 22.36 11.46 7.79
CA VAL A 90 23.38 12.46 7.45
C VAL A 90 24.53 12.34 8.45
N ALA A 91 25.73 12.09 7.93
CA ALA A 91 26.96 11.95 8.69
C ALA A 91 27.95 13.06 8.31
N ALA A 92 28.94 13.31 9.18
CA ALA A 92 30.06 14.18 8.85
C ALA A 92 30.99 13.49 7.85
N LYS A 93 31.62 14.26 6.95
CA LYS A 93 32.65 13.76 6.02
C LYS A 93 34.04 13.66 6.65
N ILE A 94 34.24 14.36 7.75
CA ILE A 94 35.50 14.43 8.49
C ILE A 94 35.26 14.18 9.98
N THR A 95 36.30 13.78 10.69
CA THR A 95 36.24 13.61 12.15
C THR A 95 36.40 14.97 12.82
N GLY A 96 35.54 15.25 13.81
CA GLY A 96 35.64 16.50 14.58
C GLY A 96 34.66 16.51 15.74
N LYS A 97 34.83 17.48 16.64
CA LYS A 97 33.95 17.76 17.75
C LYS A 97 32.78 18.63 17.27
N ILE A 98 31.56 18.29 17.65
CA ILE A 98 30.38 19.11 17.34
C ILE A 98 30.39 20.35 18.25
N THR A 99 30.34 21.52 17.63
CA THR A 99 30.21 22.81 18.34
C THR A 99 28.75 23.22 18.49
N ALA A 100 27.93 22.98 17.46
CA ALA A 100 26.50 23.29 17.47
C ALA A 100 25.69 22.34 16.58
N VAL A 101 24.44 22.10 16.98
CA VAL A 101 23.42 21.41 16.17
C VAL A 101 22.25 22.37 16.02
N TYR A 102 21.83 22.62 14.79
CA TYR A 102 20.85 23.67 14.43
C TYR A 102 19.45 23.09 14.12
N VAL A 103 19.28 21.78 14.27
CA VAL A 103 18.03 21.10 13.96
C VAL A 103 17.55 20.24 15.13
N ASP A 104 16.24 20.07 15.21
CA ASP A 104 15.57 19.17 16.13
C ASP A 104 14.63 18.24 15.37
N GLU A 105 14.14 17.20 16.02
CA GLU A 105 13.20 16.25 15.46
C GLU A 105 11.87 16.93 15.08
N GLY A 106 11.29 16.55 13.96
CA GLY A 106 10.06 17.12 13.42
C GLY A 106 10.24 18.41 12.63
N VAL A 107 11.46 18.99 12.58
CA VAL A 107 11.73 20.23 11.86
C VAL A 107 11.89 19.98 10.36
N HIS A 108 11.29 20.83 9.54
CA HIS A 108 11.51 20.82 8.09
C HIS A 108 12.85 21.50 7.76
N VAL A 109 13.64 20.85 6.92
CA VAL A 109 14.94 21.34 6.43
C VAL A 109 14.95 21.39 4.91
N THR A 110 15.68 22.37 4.37
CA THR A 110 15.88 22.55 2.93
C THR A 110 17.23 22.00 2.49
N GLN A 111 17.37 21.68 1.21
CA GLN A 111 18.63 21.24 0.64
C GLN A 111 19.74 22.27 0.87
N GLY A 112 20.91 21.81 1.34
CA GLY A 112 22.05 22.67 1.65
C GLY A 112 21.97 23.40 2.98
N GLN A 113 20.84 23.34 3.73
CA GLN A 113 20.72 23.90 5.07
C GLN A 113 21.73 23.24 6.04
N ILE A 114 22.37 24.06 6.87
CA ILE A 114 23.32 23.56 7.87
C ILE A 114 22.55 22.87 8.99
N LEU A 115 22.89 21.62 9.25
CA LEU A 115 22.30 20.80 10.31
C LEU A 115 23.16 20.84 11.57
N ALA A 116 24.48 20.82 11.40
CA ALA A 116 25.44 20.86 12.49
C ALA A 116 26.74 21.51 12.03
N GLN A 117 27.47 22.05 13.00
CA GLN A 117 28.80 22.63 12.85
C GLN A 117 29.80 21.83 13.68
N LEU A 118 30.88 21.42 13.04
CA LEU A 118 32.04 20.89 13.74
C LEU A 118 33.07 22.00 14.03
N ASP A 119 33.97 21.75 14.95
CA ASP A 119 35.11 22.61 15.22
C ASP A 119 36.04 22.67 14.00
N ASP A 120 36.21 23.86 13.45
CA ASP A 120 37.05 24.12 12.27
C ASP A 120 38.34 24.85 12.59
N SER A 121 38.64 25.06 13.88
CA SER A 121 39.78 25.83 14.37
C SER A 121 41.11 25.37 13.79
N ASP A 122 41.36 24.06 13.84
CA ASP A 122 42.61 23.46 13.35
C ASP A 122 42.76 23.62 11.81
N TYR A 123 41.69 23.47 11.08
CA TYR A 123 41.67 23.62 9.61
C TYR A 123 41.87 25.08 9.21
N ARG A 124 41.33 26.05 9.97
CA ARG A 124 41.58 27.49 9.75
C ARG A 124 43.02 27.88 10.01
N ILE A 125 43.61 27.33 11.07
CA ILE A 125 45.04 27.53 11.39
C ILE A 125 45.89 26.92 10.28
N SER A 126 45.61 25.70 9.83
CA SER A 126 46.32 25.04 8.75
C SER A 126 46.25 25.86 7.46
N MET A 127 45.07 26.32 7.06
CA MET A 127 44.88 27.16 5.88
C MET A 127 45.69 28.46 5.99
N THR A 128 45.68 29.10 7.16
CA THR A 128 46.45 30.35 7.38
C THR A 128 47.95 30.11 7.24
N SER A 129 48.47 29.02 7.79
CA SER A 129 49.85 28.62 7.65
C SER A 129 50.24 28.34 6.19
N THR A 130 49.36 27.61 5.43
CA THR A 130 49.59 27.31 3.99
C THR A 130 49.56 28.61 3.18
N LYS A 131 48.63 29.55 3.47
CA LYS A 131 48.59 30.87 2.81
C LYS A 131 49.92 31.67 3.06
N ALA A 132 50.41 31.71 4.30
CA ALA A 132 51.64 32.38 4.63
C ALA A 132 52.83 31.78 3.83
N GLY A 133 52.89 30.46 3.75
CA GLY A 133 53.93 29.77 2.96
C GLY A 133 53.89 30.08 1.47
N ARG A 134 52.65 30.12 0.91
CA ARG A 134 52.43 30.56 -0.49
C ARG A 134 52.92 31.99 -0.70
N ASP A 135 52.52 32.92 0.15
CA ASP A 135 52.81 34.33 0.05
C ASP A 135 54.33 34.59 0.18
N ALA A 136 55.05 33.85 1.04
CA ALA A 136 56.48 33.85 1.12
C ALA A 136 57.14 33.41 -0.23
N THR A 137 56.58 32.36 -0.89
CA THR A 137 57.07 31.89 -2.17
C THR A 137 56.79 32.92 -3.31
N ILE A 138 55.65 33.56 -3.26
CA ILE A 138 55.31 34.64 -4.21
C ILE A 138 56.26 35.81 -4.05
N ALA A 139 56.64 36.18 -2.82
CA ALA A 139 57.56 37.29 -2.53
C ALA A 139 59.00 37.03 -3.06
N LEU A 140 59.40 35.78 -3.31
CA LEU A 140 60.69 35.46 -3.91
C LEU A 140 60.70 35.67 -5.45
N ILE A 141 59.58 35.60 -6.13
CA ILE A 141 59.51 35.68 -7.57
C ILE A 141 60.00 37.03 -8.11
N PRO A 142 59.58 38.19 -7.59
CA PRO A 142 60.10 39.49 -8.05
C PRO A 142 61.61 39.64 -7.95
N ASP A 143 62.22 39.13 -6.88
CA ASP A 143 63.68 39.17 -6.71
C ASP A 143 64.35 38.33 -7.81
N LEU A 144 63.88 37.13 -8.10
CA LEU A 144 64.36 36.30 -9.21
C LEU A 144 64.13 36.95 -10.59
N GLU A 145 63.05 37.67 -10.77
CA GLU A 145 62.73 38.40 -12.01
C GLU A 145 63.70 39.58 -12.22
N VAL A 146 64.05 40.32 -11.14
CA VAL A 146 65.07 41.37 -11.19
C VAL A 146 66.47 40.80 -11.51
N GLN A 147 66.83 39.67 -10.88
CA GLN A 147 68.08 38.95 -11.20
C GLN A 147 68.11 38.49 -12.64
N LEU A 148 67.01 37.93 -13.18
CA LEU A 148 66.86 37.51 -14.55
C LEU A 148 67.07 38.70 -15.51
N GLY A 149 66.39 39.83 -15.23
CA GLY A 149 66.56 41.05 -16.04
C GLY A 149 68.02 41.57 -16.08
N ASN A 150 68.75 41.44 -14.94
CA ASN A 150 70.19 41.77 -14.92
C ASN A 150 71.02 40.78 -15.73
N ALA A 151 70.77 39.47 -15.59
CA ALA A 151 71.42 38.41 -16.34
C ALA A 151 71.18 38.52 -17.86
N GLU A 152 69.99 38.88 -18.30
CA GLU A 152 69.66 39.08 -19.73
C GLU A 152 70.35 40.29 -20.33
N ARG A 153 70.49 41.39 -19.56
CA ARG A 153 71.30 42.53 -20.01
C ARG A 153 72.81 42.16 -20.19
N GLU A 154 73.33 41.37 -19.21
CA GLU A 154 74.72 40.90 -19.27
C GLU A 154 74.92 39.92 -20.42
N LEU A 155 74.03 39.03 -20.72
CA LEU A 155 74.08 38.11 -21.85
C LEU A 155 74.08 38.88 -23.16
N LYS A 156 73.21 39.90 -23.28
CA LYS A 156 73.21 40.79 -24.48
C LYS A 156 74.54 41.47 -24.69
N ARG A 157 75.08 42.09 -23.62
CA ARG A 157 76.42 42.75 -23.70
C ARG A 157 77.53 41.79 -24.10
N THR A 158 77.56 40.60 -23.45
CA THR A 158 78.59 39.58 -23.75
C THR A 158 78.48 39.00 -25.17
N SER A 159 77.24 38.85 -25.64
CA SER A 159 76.99 38.44 -27.05
C SER A 159 77.49 39.44 -28.05
N GLU A 160 77.22 40.75 -27.84
CA GLU A 160 77.74 41.83 -28.71
C GLU A 160 79.27 41.89 -28.70
N LEU A 161 79.94 41.74 -27.54
CA LEU A 161 81.36 41.69 -27.38
C LEU A 161 82.01 40.44 -28.03
N THR A 162 81.32 39.29 -27.96
CA THR A 162 81.82 38.07 -28.61
C THR A 162 81.74 38.16 -30.13
N GLN A 163 80.64 38.76 -30.63
CA GLN A 163 80.58 39.07 -32.09
C GLN A 163 81.63 40.00 -32.55
N ALA A 164 82.04 41.00 -31.73
CA ALA A 164 83.16 41.90 -31.98
C ALA A 164 84.55 41.26 -31.73
N ARG A 165 84.61 39.94 -31.37
CA ARG A 165 85.83 39.19 -31.04
C ARG A 165 86.58 39.74 -29.80
N VAL A 166 85.87 40.44 -28.85
CA VAL A 166 86.51 41.01 -27.66
C VAL A 166 86.29 40.09 -26.46
N SER A 167 85.27 39.22 -26.50
CA SER A 167 84.96 38.27 -25.43
C SER A 167 85.14 36.83 -25.89
N THR A 168 85.28 35.88 -24.94
CA THR A 168 85.44 34.44 -25.24
C THR A 168 84.08 33.71 -25.41
N PRO A 169 83.99 32.65 -26.21
CA PRO A 169 82.77 31.84 -26.31
C PRO A 169 82.33 31.25 -24.94
N GLN A 170 83.27 30.91 -24.08
CA GLN A 170 83.02 30.40 -22.76
C GLN A 170 82.27 31.43 -21.84
N ALA A 171 82.57 32.73 -22.00
CA ALA A 171 81.91 33.79 -21.29
C ALA A 171 80.45 33.90 -21.71
N LEU A 172 80.22 33.77 -23.05
CA LEU A 172 78.84 33.75 -23.59
C LEU A 172 78.01 32.55 -23.07
N ASP A 173 78.63 31.33 -23.12
CA ASP A 173 77.96 30.13 -22.59
C ASP A 173 77.62 30.25 -21.09
N SER A 174 78.51 30.84 -20.30
CA SER A 174 78.31 31.10 -18.90
C SER A 174 77.13 32.05 -18.62
N ALA A 175 77.02 33.14 -19.38
CA ALA A 175 75.93 34.11 -19.30
C ALA A 175 74.60 33.48 -19.74
N GLN A 176 74.60 32.69 -20.82
CA GLN A 176 73.42 31.97 -21.29
C GLN A 176 72.94 30.95 -20.24
N THR A 177 73.84 30.20 -19.61
CA THR A 177 73.57 29.23 -18.59
C THR A 177 72.92 29.90 -17.36
N LEU A 178 73.40 31.08 -16.96
CA LEU A 178 72.81 31.86 -15.84
C LEU A 178 71.35 32.26 -16.12
N VAL A 179 71.11 32.80 -17.37
CA VAL A 179 69.73 33.14 -17.77
C VAL A 179 68.85 31.94 -17.77
N ASN A 180 69.26 30.80 -18.31
CA ASN A 180 68.46 29.57 -18.30
C ASN A 180 68.19 29.04 -16.90
N ARG A 181 69.20 29.12 -16.00
CA ARG A 181 69.01 28.74 -14.57
C ARG A 181 67.97 29.60 -13.87
N LEU A 182 68.04 30.93 -14.03
CA LEU A 182 67.09 31.85 -13.42
C LEU A 182 65.65 31.65 -13.95
N LYS A 183 65.50 31.43 -15.29
CA LYS A 183 64.21 31.05 -15.87
C LYS A 183 63.67 29.76 -15.27
N ALA A 184 64.50 28.74 -15.09
CA ALA A 184 64.10 27.50 -14.45
C ALA A 184 63.72 27.68 -12.97
N GLN A 185 64.47 28.55 -12.23
CA GLN A 185 64.14 28.88 -10.86
C GLN A 185 62.80 29.59 -10.71
N ILE A 186 62.51 30.58 -11.59
CA ILE A 186 61.20 31.27 -11.62
C ILE A 186 60.09 30.28 -11.96
N ALA A 187 60.29 29.41 -12.94
CA ALA A 187 59.31 28.39 -13.31
C ALA A 187 59.04 27.45 -12.14
N SER A 188 60.07 26.99 -11.43
CA SER A 188 59.95 26.16 -10.24
C SER A 188 59.18 26.88 -9.12
N ALA A 189 59.52 28.17 -8.86
CA ALA A 189 58.79 28.95 -7.82
C ALA A 189 57.30 29.11 -8.19
N LYS A 190 56.98 29.36 -9.47
CA LYS A 190 55.58 29.41 -9.94
C LYS A 190 54.84 28.10 -9.73
N VAL A 191 55.45 26.96 -10.00
CA VAL A 191 54.89 25.63 -9.73
C VAL A 191 54.68 25.40 -8.25
N GLN A 192 55.62 25.86 -7.39
CA GLN A 192 55.43 25.76 -5.93
C GLN A 192 54.25 26.61 -5.43
N VAL A 193 54.01 27.80 -6.00
CA VAL A 193 52.84 28.60 -5.72
C VAL A 193 51.57 27.85 -6.09
N GLN A 194 51.52 27.25 -7.28
CA GLN A 194 50.32 26.45 -7.72
C GLN A 194 50.08 25.25 -6.80
N ALA A 195 51.12 24.57 -6.34
CA ALA A 195 51.01 23.48 -5.38
C ALA A 195 50.47 23.96 -4.02
N ALA A 196 50.92 25.12 -3.56
CA ALA A 196 50.41 25.74 -2.35
C ALA A 196 48.93 26.19 -2.49
N ASP A 197 48.56 26.77 -3.65
CA ASP A 197 47.17 27.13 -3.94
C ASP A 197 46.24 25.89 -3.95
N ALA A 198 46.70 24.78 -4.53
CA ALA A 198 45.94 23.52 -4.47
C ALA A 198 45.77 23.03 -3.03
N LYS A 199 46.80 23.16 -2.20
CA LYS A 199 46.69 22.80 -0.77
C LYS A 199 45.74 23.72 0.02
N ILE A 200 45.76 25.02 -0.28
CA ILE A 200 44.76 25.97 0.27
C ILE A 200 43.34 25.53 -0.11
N GLY A 201 43.13 25.07 -1.35
CA GLY A 201 41.86 24.52 -1.81
C GLY A 201 41.40 23.30 -0.98
N ILE A 202 42.34 22.42 -0.63
CA ILE A 202 42.06 21.27 0.24
C ILE A 202 41.68 21.72 1.66
N ASP A 203 42.46 22.66 2.24
CA ASP A 203 42.17 23.19 3.58
C ASP A 203 40.79 23.89 3.62
N GLN A 204 40.43 24.65 2.56
CA GLN A 204 39.11 25.24 2.44
C GLN A 204 38.01 24.19 2.36
N GLN A 205 38.19 23.13 1.56
CA GLN A 205 37.24 22.03 1.48
C GLN A 205 37.04 21.33 2.84
N ASN A 206 38.10 21.21 3.64
CA ASN A 206 37.99 20.65 4.99
C ASN A 206 37.19 21.57 5.91
N ILE A 207 37.38 22.89 5.84
CA ILE A 207 36.56 23.87 6.56
C ILE A 207 35.09 23.76 6.14
N ASP A 208 34.81 23.65 4.84
CA ASP A 208 33.46 23.48 4.33
C ASP A 208 32.83 22.16 4.79
N ASN A 209 33.61 21.08 4.90
CA ASN A 209 33.18 19.79 5.43
C ASN A 209 32.90 19.80 6.93
N CYS A 210 33.35 20.82 7.69
CA CYS A 210 32.95 21.05 9.07
C CYS A 210 31.49 21.48 9.18
N GLN A 211 30.90 21.99 8.10
CA GLN A 211 29.46 22.29 8.02
C GLN A 211 28.71 21.11 7.43
N VAL A 212 27.97 20.42 8.28
CA VAL A 212 27.15 19.30 7.82
C VAL A 212 25.80 19.81 7.34
N ARG A 213 25.48 19.52 6.07
CA ARG A 213 24.32 20.07 5.36
C ARG A 213 23.34 18.99 4.93
N SER A 214 22.07 19.36 4.83
CA SER A 214 21.03 18.49 4.30
C SER A 214 21.27 18.18 2.80
N PRO A 215 21.18 16.89 2.39
CA PRO A 215 21.34 16.49 0.99
C PRO A 215 20.11 16.84 0.12
N TYR A 216 18.91 17.01 0.71
CA TYR A 216 17.65 17.32 0.05
C TYR A 216 16.64 17.94 1.03
N ASP A 217 15.51 18.42 0.50
CA ASP A 217 14.40 18.94 1.31
C ASP A 217 13.67 17.81 2.02
N GLY A 218 13.42 17.95 3.32
CA GLY A 218 12.77 16.88 4.08
C GLY A 218 12.48 17.27 5.52
N ILE A 219 12.08 16.28 6.31
CA ILE A 219 11.81 16.40 7.74
C ILE A 219 12.82 15.57 8.51
N VAL A 220 13.36 16.13 9.58
CA VAL A 220 14.26 15.43 10.52
C VAL A 220 13.42 14.46 11.35
N VAL A 221 13.70 13.16 11.26
CA VAL A 221 12.97 12.12 12.03
C VAL A 221 13.75 11.64 13.25
N SER A 222 15.08 11.80 13.26
CA SER A 222 15.89 11.55 14.45
C SER A 222 17.06 12.52 14.51
N LYS A 223 17.42 12.90 15.74
CA LYS A 223 18.61 13.69 16.07
C LYS A 223 19.55 12.80 16.87
N ASP A 224 20.61 12.32 16.23
CA ASP A 224 21.48 11.30 16.77
C ASP A 224 22.70 11.88 17.48
N ALA A 225 22.99 13.17 17.32
CA ALA A 225 24.20 13.82 17.81
C ALA A 225 23.91 15.07 18.66
N GLN A 226 24.76 15.29 19.67
CA GLN A 226 24.67 16.39 20.62
C GLN A 226 25.92 17.31 20.54
N PRO A 227 25.79 18.60 20.83
CA PRO A 227 26.95 19.49 20.97
C PRO A 227 27.94 18.94 22.02
N GLY A 228 29.23 18.95 21.69
CA GLY A 228 30.30 18.42 22.53
C GLY A 228 30.71 16.98 22.20
N GLU A 229 29.93 16.23 21.46
CA GLU A 229 30.28 14.86 21.04
C GLU A 229 31.32 14.86 19.91
N MET A 230 32.10 13.78 19.83
CA MET A 230 33.00 13.51 18.70
C MET A 230 32.29 12.70 17.65
N ILE A 231 32.36 13.16 16.41
CA ILE A 231 31.79 12.47 15.26
C ILE A 231 32.88 12.00 14.31
N SER A 232 32.68 10.85 13.68
CA SER A 232 33.58 10.31 12.67
C SER A 232 32.82 9.59 11.56
N PRO A 233 33.27 9.71 10.28
CA PRO A 233 32.67 8.95 9.18
C PRO A 233 32.91 7.43 9.28
N ILE A 234 33.87 7.02 10.09
CA ILE A 234 34.24 5.62 10.31
C ILE A 234 33.89 5.25 11.74
N SER A 235 33.10 4.20 11.94
CA SER A 235 32.85 3.61 13.24
C SER A 235 34.14 2.97 13.76
N ALA A 236 34.91 3.74 14.52
CA ALA A 236 36.06 3.20 15.25
C ALA A 236 35.52 2.51 16.52
N GLY A 237 35.27 1.24 16.48
CA GLY A 237 34.87 0.25 17.50
C GLY A 237 34.85 0.55 19.00
N GLY A 238 34.79 1.81 19.41
CA GLY A 238 34.65 2.26 20.81
C GLY A 238 33.42 3.12 20.96
N GLY A 239 32.59 2.85 21.93
CA GLY A 239 31.27 3.43 22.18
C GLY A 239 31.19 4.96 22.37
N PHE A 240 32.25 5.70 22.07
CA PHE A 240 32.33 7.15 22.22
C PHE A 240 32.24 7.95 20.90
N THR A 241 32.22 7.29 19.74
CA THR A 241 32.20 7.96 18.46
C THR A 241 30.90 7.64 17.73
N ARG A 242 30.12 8.66 17.43
CA ARG A 242 28.89 8.52 16.64
C ARG A 242 29.19 8.73 15.16
N THR A 243 28.42 8.09 14.31
CA THR A 243 28.58 8.22 12.85
C THR A 243 27.51 9.10 12.20
N GLY A 244 26.30 9.17 12.78
CA GLY A 244 25.17 9.97 12.27
C GLY A 244 24.93 11.24 13.08
N ILE A 245 24.45 12.29 12.43
CA ILE A 245 24.02 13.55 13.05
C ILE A 245 22.52 13.59 13.16
N ALA A 246 21.84 13.32 12.07
CA ALA A 246 20.37 13.32 11.98
C ALA A 246 19.92 12.43 10.82
N THR A 247 18.71 11.87 10.95
CA THR A 247 18.07 11.16 9.84
C THR A 247 16.99 12.06 9.24
N ILE A 248 17.06 12.26 7.93
CA ILE A 248 16.13 13.10 7.17
C ILE A 248 15.32 12.21 6.24
N VAL A 249 14.04 12.51 6.14
CA VAL A 249 13.08 11.82 5.29
C VAL A 249 12.38 12.82 4.38
N ASP A 250 12.30 12.47 3.11
CA ASP A 250 11.48 13.19 2.14
C ASP A 250 10.05 12.64 2.17
N MET A 251 9.14 13.37 2.82
CA MET A 251 7.73 13.00 2.96
C MET A 251 6.99 12.92 1.62
N ALA A 252 7.43 13.68 0.61
CA ALA A 252 6.84 13.63 -0.73
C ALA A 252 7.21 12.35 -1.49
N SER A 253 8.15 11.58 -0.96
CA SER A 253 8.62 10.32 -1.56
C SER A 253 8.04 9.07 -0.88
N ASN A 254 7.04 9.19 -0.01
CA ASN A 254 6.43 8.05 0.67
C ASN A 254 5.79 7.08 -0.31
N GLU A 255 6.08 5.81 -0.14
CA GLU A 255 5.49 4.69 -0.87
C GLU A 255 5.14 3.57 0.13
N ILE A 256 4.38 2.59 -0.31
CA ILE A 256 4.07 1.42 0.50
C ILE A 256 4.99 0.28 0.08
N GLU A 257 5.57 -0.40 1.05
CA GLU A 257 6.27 -1.66 0.84
C GLU A 257 5.47 -2.78 1.52
N VAL A 258 4.95 -3.72 0.73
CA VAL A 258 4.18 -4.87 1.22
C VAL A 258 4.91 -6.17 0.94
N ASP A 259 4.76 -7.12 1.86
CA ASP A 259 5.24 -8.49 1.73
C ASP A 259 4.11 -9.36 1.15
N VAL A 260 4.24 -9.77 -0.11
CA VAL A 260 3.27 -10.64 -0.80
C VAL A 260 3.79 -12.07 -0.81
N ASN A 261 2.94 -13.03 -0.42
CA ASN A 261 3.32 -14.44 -0.46
C ASN A 261 3.63 -14.89 -1.91
N GLU A 262 4.70 -15.70 -2.07
CA GLU A 262 5.20 -16.14 -3.38
C GLU A 262 4.16 -16.88 -4.22
N ASN A 263 3.19 -17.57 -3.58
CA ASN A 263 2.11 -18.29 -4.30
C ASN A 263 1.18 -17.34 -5.07
N TYR A 264 1.12 -16.07 -4.69
CA TYR A 264 0.25 -15.07 -5.30
C TYR A 264 0.98 -14.06 -6.19
N ILE A 265 2.32 -14.03 -6.15
CA ILE A 265 3.09 -12.99 -6.83
C ILE A 265 2.91 -12.98 -8.35
N ALA A 266 2.62 -14.13 -8.96
CA ALA A 266 2.33 -14.24 -10.39
C ALA A 266 1.07 -13.45 -10.82
N ARG A 267 0.20 -13.12 -9.88
CA ARG A 267 -1.04 -12.35 -10.12
C ARG A 267 -0.85 -10.85 -9.90
N VAL A 268 0.30 -10.42 -9.40
CA VAL A 268 0.61 -9.02 -9.13
C VAL A 268 1.41 -8.45 -10.29
N LYS A 269 0.89 -7.39 -10.91
CA LYS A 269 1.52 -6.75 -12.06
C LYS A 269 1.82 -5.27 -11.79
N PRO A 270 2.91 -4.74 -12.34
CA PRO A 270 3.13 -3.29 -12.33
C PRO A 270 1.96 -2.55 -12.97
N GLY A 271 1.55 -1.42 -12.37
CA GLY A 271 0.39 -0.64 -12.82
C GLY A 271 -0.96 -1.11 -12.27
N GLN A 272 -1.04 -2.26 -11.61
CA GLN A 272 -2.28 -2.77 -11.03
C GLN A 272 -2.82 -1.84 -9.95
N HIS A 273 -4.12 -1.55 -9.99
CA HIS A 273 -4.78 -0.74 -8.97
C HIS A 273 -4.94 -1.51 -7.67
N VAL A 274 -4.70 -0.81 -6.57
CA VAL A 274 -4.84 -1.34 -5.22
C VAL A 274 -5.51 -0.31 -4.33
N THR A 275 -6.17 -0.79 -3.29
CA THR A 275 -6.70 0.06 -2.22
C THR A 275 -5.85 -0.15 -0.97
N ALA A 276 -5.25 0.93 -0.49
CA ALA A 276 -4.47 0.93 0.75
C ALA A 276 -5.32 1.46 1.90
N THR A 277 -5.21 0.83 3.06
CA THR A 277 -5.86 1.26 4.30
C THR A 277 -4.80 1.30 5.39
N LEU A 278 -4.58 2.46 5.99
CA LEU A 278 -3.63 2.62 7.09
C LEU A 278 -4.24 2.07 8.38
N ASP A 279 -3.45 1.38 9.19
CA ASP A 279 -3.92 0.87 10.49
C ASP A 279 -4.36 1.99 11.44
N ALA A 280 -3.76 3.18 11.32
CA ALA A 280 -4.16 4.36 12.08
C ALA A 280 -5.49 4.99 11.62
N TYR A 281 -5.93 4.73 10.39
CA TYR A 281 -7.14 5.29 9.79
C TYR A 281 -7.92 4.20 9.02
N PRO A 282 -8.61 3.29 9.72
CA PRO A 282 -9.24 2.11 9.11
C PRO A 282 -10.40 2.44 8.16
N ASP A 283 -11.04 3.59 8.36
CA ASP A 283 -12.16 4.03 7.52
C ASP A 283 -11.70 4.77 6.24
N TRP A 284 -10.40 5.04 6.12
CA TRP A 284 -9.86 5.78 4.99
C TRP A 284 -9.22 4.86 3.96
N GLN A 285 -9.93 4.69 2.85
CA GLN A 285 -9.45 3.94 1.69
C GLN A 285 -8.67 4.86 0.75
N ILE A 286 -7.40 4.56 0.52
CA ILE A 286 -6.49 5.37 -0.27
C ILE A 286 -6.22 4.65 -1.59
N PRO A 287 -6.57 5.24 -2.74
CA PRO A 287 -6.24 4.66 -4.03
C PRO A 287 -4.73 4.71 -4.27
N ALA A 288 -4.20 3.61 -4.75
CA ALA A 288 -2.78 3.45 -5.04
C ALA A 288 -2.59 2.48 -6.21
N HIS A 289 -1.38 2.37 -6.73
CA HIS A 289 -1.05 1.42 -7.78
C HIS A 289 0.31 0.76 -7.55
N VAL A 290 0.43 -0.47 -8.01
CA VAL A 290 1.69 -1.21 -7.96
C VAL A 290 2.72 -0.53 -8.84
N ARG A 291 3.82 -0.07 -8.25
CA ARG A 291 4.93 0.53 -9.00
C ARG A 291 5.85 -0.54 -9.55
N THR A 292 6.28 -1.46 -8.70
CA THR A 292 7.22 -2.51 -9.08
C THR A 292 7.18 -3.68 -8.10
N VAL A 293 7.48 -4.84 -8.61
CA VAL A 293 7.74 -6.06 -7.84
C VAL A 293 9.26 -6.21 -7.74
N ILE A 294 9.81 -6.33 -6.53
CA ILE A 294 11.24 -6.51 -6.33
C ILE A 294 11.58 -7.99 -6.62
N PRO A 295 12.47 -8.28 -7.57
CA PRO A 295 12.73 -9.66 -8.02
C PRO A 295 13.62 -10.44 -7.05
N THR A 296 13.31 -10.37 -5.76
CA THR A 296 14.01 -11.07 -4.67
C THR A 296 12.97 -11.60 -3.70
N ALA A 297 13.04 -12.89 -3.39
CA ALA A 297 12.20 -13.49 -2.38
C ALA A 297 12.94 -13.57 -1.03
N ASP A 298 12.25 -13.26 0.04
CA ASP A 298 12.69 -13.57 1.40
C ASP A 298 12.44 -15.05 1.68
N ARG A 299 13.51 -15.85 1.77
CA ARG A 299 13.42 -17.30 1.98
C ARG A 299 12.85 -17.68 3.35
N VAL A 300 12.99 -16.82 4.35
CA VAL A 300 12.51 -17.07 5.71
C VAL A 300 11.00 -16.91 5.78
N LYS A 301 10.49 -15.87 5.13
CA LYS A 301 9.06 -15.54 5.12
C LYS A 301 8.28 -16.16 3.95
N GLY A 302 8.95 -16.61 2.89
CA GLY A 302 8.31 -17.03 1.64
C GLY A 302 7.54 -15.90 0.96
N THR A 303 8.07 -14.67 1.02
CA THR A 303 7.42 -13.46 0.50
C THR A 303 8.29 -12.73 -0.49
N VAL A 304 7.65 -11.98 -1.37
CA VAL A 304 8.28 -11.06 -2.32
C VAL A 304 7.81 -9.66 -2.00
N LYS A 305 8.73 -8.71 -1.98
CA LYS A 305 8.42 -7.32 -1.71
C LYS A 305 7.82 -6.63 -2.93
N VAL A 306 6.71 -5.97 -2.72
CA VAL A 306 6.02 -5.17 -3.73
C VAL A 306 5.97 -3.72 -3.29
N ARG A 307 6.38 -2.81 -4.18
CA ARG A 307 6.31 -1.38 -3.94
C ARG A 307 5.12 -0.77 -4.65
N ILE A 308 4.39 0.03 -3.91
CA ILE A 308 3.12 0.61 -4.30
C ILE A 308 3.21 2.12 -4.10
N THR A 309 2.77 2.87 -5.08
CA THR A 309 2.77 4.33 -5.04
C THR A 309 1.35 4.82 -4.79
N PHE A 310 1.18 5.75 -3.87
CA PHE A 310 -0.08 6.46 -3.66
C PHE A 310 -0.42 7.31 -4.89
N GLU A 311 -1.67 7.35 -5.30
CA GLU A 311 -2.11 8.27 -6.35
C GLU A 311 -2.08 9.72 -5.86
N LYS A 312 -2.40 9.92 -4.58
CA LYS A 312 -2.36 11.21 -3.92
C LYS A 312 -1.77 11.07 -2.53
N LEU A 313 -0.70 11.82 -2.26
CA LEU A 313 -0.10 11.91 -0.94
C LEU A 313 -0.89 12.88 -0.05
N ASP A 314 -1.01 12.53 1.23
CA ASP A 314 -1.65 13.34 2.26
C ASP A 314 -0.67 13.50 3.44
N PRO A 315 -0.61 14.66 4.11
CA PRO A 315 0.28 14.88 5.26
C PRO A 315 0.08 13.91 6.44
N ARG A 316 -1.06 13.23 6.51
CA ARG A 316 -1.35 12.21 7.53
C ARG A 316 -0.63 10.89 7.30
N ILE A 317 -0.07 10.68 6.09
CA ILE A 317 0.67 9.46 5.74
C ILE A 317 2.10 9.61 6.24
N LEU A 318 2.39 9.05 7.41
CA LEU A 318 3.71 9.12 8.02
C LEU A 318 4.55 7.87 7.70
N PRO A 319 5.88 8.00 7.62
CA PRO A 319 6.78 6.86 7.52
C PRO A 319 6.57 5.84 8.64
N ASP A 320 6.86 4.59 8.34
CA ASP A 320 6.79 3.45 9.25
C ASP A 320 5.37 3.12 9.77
N MET A 321 4.29 3.78 9.25
CA MET A 321 2.91 3.38 9.53
C MET A 321 2.58 2.02 8.91
N GLY A 322 1.87 1.17 9.68
CA GLY A 322 1.30 -0.09 9.19
C GLY A 322 0.18 0.16 8.16
N VAL A 323 0.15 -0.64 7.12
CA VAL A 323 -0.81 -0.53 6.02
C VAL A 323 -1.27 -1.90 5.55
N LYS A 324 -2.56 -2.03 5.28
CA LYS A 324 -3.17 -3.16 4.60
C LYS A 324 -3.50 -2.76 3.18
N VAL A 325 -3.13 -3.59 2.23
CA VAL A 325 -3.36 -3.36 0.81
C VAL A 325 -4.22 -4.47 0.24
N ALA A 326 -5.33 -4.08 -0.35
CA ALA A 326 -6.21 -4.93 -1.12
C ALA A 326 -5.88 -4.78 -2.61
N PHE A 327 -5.40 -5.85 -3.23
CA PHE A 327 -5.15 -5.88 -4.67
C PHE A 327 -6.44 -6.13 -5.41
N LEU A 328 -6.78 -5.24 -6.33
CA LEU A 328 -7.94 -5.38 -7.18
C LEU A 328 -7.56 -6.23 -8.41
N PRO A 329 -8.48 -7.04 -8.94
CA PRO A 329 -8.24 -7.68 -10.22
C PRO A 329 -7.92 -6.62 -11.27
N ASP A 330 -6.98 -6.89 -12.18
CA ASP A 330 -6.86 -6.08 -13.39
C ASP A 330 -8.26 -5.95 -13.98
N GLU A 331 -8.74 -4.73 -14.18
CA GLU A 331 -9.85 -4.53 -15.11
C GLU A 331 -9.36 -5.10 -16.45
N VAL A 332 -9.72 -6.35 -16.71
CA VAL A 332 -9.58 -6.90 -18.03
C VAL A 332 -10.38 -5.92 -18.88
N LYS A 333 -9.67 -5.11 -19.68
CA LYS A 333 -10.25 -4.44 -20.83
C LYS A 333 -10.67 -5.52 -21.82
N ASP A 334 -11.49 -6.45 -21.35
CA ASP A 334 -12.19 -7.36 -22.23
C ASP A 334 -13.41 -6.62 -22.77
N GLU A 335 -13.24 -6.38 -24.01
CA GLU A 335 -14.23 -6.25 -25.05
C GLU A 335 -15.63 -6.65 -24.61
N LYS A 336 -16.55 -5.70 -24.76
CA LYS A 336 -17.96 -5.79 -24.46
C LYS A 336 -18.24 -5.78 -22.93
N LYS A 337 -18.31 -4.60 -22.35
CA LYS A 337 -19.32 -4.33 -21.33
C LYS A 337 -20.66 -4.75 -21.93
N SER A 338 -20.97 -6.04 -21.84
CA SER A 338 -22.34 -6.50 -21.80
C SER A 338 -22.93 -5.74 -20.64
N ALA A 339 -23.77 -4.77 -20.94
CA ALA A 339 -24.37 -3.92 -19.92
C ALA A 339 -25.26 -4.82 -19.06
N ALA A 340 -24.66 -5.45 -18.04
CA ALA A 340 -25.44 -6.14 -17.02
C ALA A 340 -26.36 -5.10 -16.40
N VAL A 341 -27.65 -5.32 -16.53
CA VAL A 341 -28.68 -4.42 -16.02
C VAL A 341 -28.78 -4.59 -14.51
N ALA A 342 -28.63 -5.82 -14.01
CA ALA A 342 -28.76 -6.14 -12.59
C ALA A 342 -27.96 -7.40 -12.22
N LEU A 343 -27.64 -7.52 -10.92
CA LEU A 343 -27.10 -8.73 -10.29
C LEU A 343 -28.20 -9.35 -9.44
N VAL A 344 -28.42 -10.66 -9.58
CA VAL A 344 -29.38 -11.43 -8.78
C VAL A 344 -28.69 -12.64 -8.14
N PRO A 345 -29.08 -13.08 -6.95
CA PRO A 345 -28.54 -14.29 -6.34
C PRO A 345 -28.69 -15.50 -7.26
N SER A 346 -27.64 -16.32 -7.35
CA SER A 346 -27.63 -17.51 -8.21
C SER A 346 -28.77 -18.49 -7.90
N LEU A 347 -29.20 -18.54 -6.63
CA LEU A 347 -30.31 -19.37 -6.17
C LEU A 347 -31.69 -18.91 -6.72
N ALA A 348 -31.79 -17.67 -7.19
CA ALA A 348 -33.02 -17.12 -7.77
C ALA A 348 -33.17 -17.45 -9.27
N VAL A 349 -32.09 -17.91 -9.91
CA VAL A 349 -32.06 -18.13 -11.36
C VAL A 349 -32.22 -19.61 -11.68
N HIS A 350 -33.34 -19.95 -12.34
CA HIS A 350 -33.57 -21.28 -12.91
C HIS A 350 -32.97 -21.32 -14.32
N VAL A 351 -31.83 -22.02 -14.48
CA VAL A 351 -31.12 -22.09 -15.76
C VAL A 351 -31.93 -22.91 -16.77
N ALA A 352 -32.30 -22.29 -17.87
CA ALA A 352 -33.06 -22.94 -18.97
C ALA A 352 -32.17 -23.33 -20.17
N GLY A 353 -30.85 -23.03 -20.14
CA GLY A 353 -29.88 -23.29 -21.20
C GLY A 353 -28.74 -22.25 -21.20
N ALA A 354 -27.79 -22.39 -22.11
CA ALA A 354 -26.64 -21.48 -22.17
C ALA A 354 -27.07 -20.01 -22.39
N GLY A 355 -26.85 -19.16 -21.36
CA GLY A 355 -27.12 -17.73 -21.40
C GLY A 355 -28.60 -17.34 -21.27
N ARG A 356 -29.48 -18.26 -20.85
CA ARG A 356 -30.89 -17.97 -20.59
C ARG A 356 -31.34 -18.59 -19.28
N GLY A 357 -32.15 -17.85 -18.53
CA GLY A 357 -32.72 -18.28 -17.26
C GLY A 357 -34.13 -17.77 -17.09
N ILE A 358 -34.77 -18.26 -16.05
CA ILE A 358 -36.10 -17.84 -15.62
C ILE A 358 -35.95 -17.38 -14.18
N VAL A 359 -36.59 -16.27 -13.85
CA VAL A 359 -36.70 -15.77 -12.47
C VAL A 359 -38.17 -15.49 -12.16
N PHE A 360 -38.51 -15.53 -10.88
CA PHE A 360 -39.83 -15.12 -10.41
C PHE A 360 -39.63 -13.76 -9.70
N ILE A 361 -40.35 -12.75 -10.20
CA ILE A 361 -40.37 -11.41 -9.65
C ILE A 361 -41.59 -11.30 -8.74
N PHE A 362 -41.36 -10.82 -7.52
CA PHE A 362 -42.41 -10.57 -6.56
C PHE A 362 -42.97 -9.16 -6.74
N HIS A 363 -44.26 -9.05 -7.01
CA HIS A 363 -44.97 -7.79 -7.14
C HIS A 363 -46.33 -7.88 -6.42
N ASP A 364 -46.56 -7.03 -5.44
CA ASP A 364 -47.84 -6.88 -4.69
C ASP A 364 -48.49 -8.18 -4.25
N GLY A 365 -47.69 -9.13 -3.73
CA GLY A 365 -48.21 -10.41 -3.21
C GLY A 365 -48.44 -11.48 -4.27
N THR A 366 -47.99 -11.26 -5.53
CA THR A 366 -48.02 -12.21 -6.61
C THR A 366 -46.62 -12.37 -7.20
N VAL A 367 -46.36 -13.49 -7.85
CA VAL A 367 -45.12 -13.73 -8.56
C VAL A 367 -45.37 -13.72 -10.05
N GLU A 368 -44.46 -13.02 -10.78
CA GLU A 368 -44.44 -13.00 -12.23
C GLU A 368 -43.23 -13.81 -12.72
N ARG A 369 -43.47 -14.78 -13.59
CA ARG A 369 -42.40 -15.56 -14.22
C ARG A 369 -41.83 -14.80 -15.39
N ARG A 370 -40.56 -14.42 -15.31
CA ARG A 370 -39.88 -13.64 -16.33
C ARG A 370 -38.66 -14.36 -16.88
N ALA A 371 -38.55 -14.41 -18.21
CA ALA A 371 -37.35 -14.90 -18.87
C ALA A 371 -36.25 -13.83 -18.85
N ILE A 372 -35.04 -14.24 -18.53
CA ILE A 372 -33.88 -13.37 -18.46
C ILE A 372 -32.74 -13.88 -19.33
N SER A 373 -31.92 -12.97 -19.81
CA SER A 373 -30.61 -13.30 -20.38
C SER A 373 -29.55 -13.19 -19.28
N THR A 374 -28.82 -14.28 -19.07
CA THR A 374 -27.77 -14.34 -18.02
C THR A 374 -26.39 -14.15 -18.63
N GLY A 375 -25.53 -13.44 -17.92
CA GLY A 375 -24.13 -13.26 -18.23
C GLY A 375 -23.22 -14.14 -17.35
N ALA A 376 -22.11 -13.61 -16.90
CA ALA A 376 -21.16 -14.30 -16.05
C ALA A 376 -21.71 -14.47 -14.62
N THR A 377 -21.34 -15.56 -13.96
CA THR A 377 -21.60 -15.76 -12.52
C THR A 377 -20.42 -15.19 -11.75
N ARG A 378 -20.71 -14.27 -10.81
CA ARG A 378 -19.72 -13.71 -9.89
C ARG A 378 -20.07 -14.11 -8.47
N ASP A 379 -19.22 -14.91 -7.84
CA ASP A 379 -19.40 -15.44 -6.50
C ASP A 379 -20.80 -16.10 -6.32
N THR A 380 -21.66 -15.47 -5.54
CA THR A 380 -23.03 -15.93 -5.26
C THR A 380 -24.09 -15.29 -6.16
N ASN A 381 -23.70 -14.38 -7.07
CA ASN A 381 -24.63 -13.62 -7.91
C ASN A 381 -24.43 -13.93 -9.40
N VAL A 382 -25.50 -13.85 -10.16
CA VAL A 382 -25.52 -14.00 -11.62
C VAL A 382 -25.80 -12.64 -12.25
N GLU A 383 -25.01 -12.28 -13.25
CA GLU A 383 -25.27 -11.08 -14.07
C GLU A 383 -26.49 -11.29 -14.95
N VAL A 384 -27.43 -10.35 -14.90
CA VAL A 384 -28.58 -10.33 -15.78
C VAL A 384 -28.40 -9.22 -16.81
N LEU A 385 -28.38 -9.61 -18.08
CA LEU A 385 -28.15 -8.71 -19.20
C LEU A 385 -29.45 -8.05 -19.69
N SER A 386 -30.60 -8.72 -19.50
CA SER A 386 -31.92 -8.20 -19.84
C SER A 386 -33.04 -8.97 -19.14
N GLY A 387 -34.18 -8.32 -18.92
CA GLY A 387 -35.39 -8.93 -18.36
C GLY A 387 -35.74 -8.52 -16.96
N ILE A 388 -34.86 -7.81 -16.23
CA ILE A 388 -35.09 -7.33 -14.86
C ILE A 388 -34.59 -5.89 -14.75
N ALA A 389 -35.22 -5.09 -13.88
CA ALA A 389 -34.76 -3.77 -13.50
C ALA A 389 -34.06 -3.81 -12.12
N VAL A 390 -33.16 -2.84 -11.89
CA VAL A 390 -32.55 -2.65 -10.59
C VAL A 390 -33.62 -2.29 -9.56
N GLY A 391 -33.65 -3.03 -8.44
CA GLY A 391 -34.67 -2.85 -7.39
C GLY A 391 -35.82 -3.83 -7.47
N ASP A 392 -35.98 -4.60 -8.55
CA ASP A 392 -36.98 -5.67 -8.61
C ASP A 392 -36.71 -6.71 -7.52
N LEU A 393 -37.76 -7.16 -6.84
CA LEU A 393 -37.67 -8.21 -5.82
C LEU A 393 -37.75 -9.58 -6.48
N VAL A 394 -36.65 -10.33 -6.47
CA VAL A 394 -36.60 -11.69 -7.05
C VAL A 394 -36.75 -12.74 -5.95
N VAL A 395 -37.47 -13.82 -6.24
CA VAL A 395 -37.65 -14.95 -5.31
C VAL A 395 -36.38 -15.79 -5.30
N VAL A 396 -35.74 -15.90 -4.14
CA VAL A 396 -34.45 -16.63 -3.97
C VAL A 396 -34.69 -18.11 -3.77
N LYS A 397 -35.73 -18.48 -3.03
CA LYS A 397 -36.05 -19.87 -2.72
C LYS A 397 -37.43 -20.18 -3.28
N THR A 398 -37.45 -20.86 -4.41
CA THR A 398 -38.68 -21.18 -5.14
C THR A 398 -39.19 -22.54 -4.69
N PRO A 399 -40.43 -22.65 -4.18
CA PRO A 399 -41.12 -23.94 -4.07
C PRO A 399 -41.17 -24.64 -5.44
N GLU A 400 -41.07 -25.98 -5.47
CA GLU A 400 -40.98 -26.76 -6.71
C GLU A 400 -42.19 -26.57 -7.64
N ASP A 401 -43.34 -26.11 -7.13
CA ASP A 401 -44.60 -25.94 -7.87
C ASP A 401 -45.06 -24.48 -8.05
N LEU A 402 -44.14 -23.50 -8.02
CA LEU A 402 -44.51 -22.09 -8.17
C LEU A 402 -44.93 -21.78 -9.59
N GLN A 403 -46.17 -21.28 -9.77
CA GLN A 403 -46.73 -20.94 -11.07
C GLN A 403 -46.80 -19.42 -11.29
N ASP A 404 -46.80 -19.04 -12.55
CA ASP A 404 -46.96 -17.65 -12.98
C ASP A 404 -48.30 -17.07 -12.48
N GLY A 405 -48.27 -15.86 -11.90
CA GLY A 405 -49.46 -15.21 -11.33
C GLY A 405 -49.91 -15.74 -9.96
N GLN A 406 -49.17 -16.68 -9.36
CA GLN A 406 -49.56 -17.29 -8.09
C GLN A 406 -49.40 -16.28 -6.91
N ARG A 407 -50.38 -16.28 -6.03
CA ARG A 407 -50.28 -15.50 -4.79
C ARG A 407 -49.31 -16.12 -3.82
N VAL A 408 -48.38 -15.31 -3.31
CA VAL A 408 -47.36 -15.71 -2.35
C VAL A 408 -47.28 -14.71 -1.19
N GLN A 409 -46.76 -15.15 -0.06
CA GLN A 409 -46.46 -14.28 1.06
C GLN A 409 -44.96 -14.16 1.21
N ARG A 410 -44.49 -12.92 1.43
CA ARG A 410 -43.08 -12.66 1.72
C ARG A 410 -42.76 -13.14 3.11
N LYS A 411 -41.78 -14.01 3.24
CA LYS A 411 -41.18 -14.36 4.53
C LYS A 411 -40.48 -13.14 5.10
N GLN A 412 -40.87 -12.71 6.29
CA GLN A 412 -40.18 -11.60 6.98
C GLN A 412 -38.78 -12.01 7.48
#